data_3ab4353c5a7edc613ceb97000729f292
#
_entry.id   3ab4353c5a7edc613ceb97000729f292
#
_cell.length_a   1.000
_cell.length_b   1.000
_cell.length_c   1.000
_cell.angle_alpha   90.00
_cell.angle_beta   90.00
_cell.angle_gamma   90.00
#
_symmetry.space_group_name_H-M   'P 1'
#
loop_
_entity.id
_entity.type
_entity.pdbx_description
1 polymer ?
#
loop_
_entity_poly.entity_id
_entity_poly.type
_entity_poly.pdbx_seq_one_letter_code
_entity_poly.pdbx_strand_id
1 'polypeptide(L)'
;QKIMLETYIQTTYFERILERANIRLSKMSGGQYDLKRRTEANNQGKTGLELDIVDHINTTERSVNTLSGGEAFLASLALALGLSDEVQMSTGIHLDTLFVDEGFGSLDSESLGKAYSTLAGLTEGNRLVGIISHVSELKERIDKQIVVTKNRSGGSQAEVKV
;
A
#
# COMPACT_ATOMS: atom_id res chain seq x y z
N GLN A 1 26.41 -14.27 15.29
CA GLN A 1 25.08 -14.50 15.86
C GLN A 1 24.40 -15.64 15.10
N LYS A 2 23.97 -16.72 15.78
CA LYS A 2 23.16 -17.77 15.16
C LYS A 2 21.77 -17.18 14.91
N ILE A 3 21.45 -16.89 13.65
CA ILE A 3 20.09 -16.55 13.24
C ILE A 3 19.30 -17.86 13.23
N MET A 4 18.13 -17.88 13.89
CA MET A 4 17.24 -19.04 13.82
C MET A 4 16.75 -19.22 12.38
N LEU A 5 16.61 -20.46 11.91
CA LEU A 5 16.14 -20.77 10.55
C LEU A 5 14.81 -20.08 10.23
N GLU A 6 13.90 -20.02 11.19
CA GLU A 6 12.61 -19.34 11.09
C GLU A 6 12.80 -17.84 10.78
N THR A 7 13.65 -17.16 11.55
CA THR A 7 13.95 -15.72 11.33
C THR A 7 14.60 -15.51 9.97
N TYR A 8 15.49 -16.40 9.54
CA TYR A 8 16.11 -16.31 8.22
C TYR A 8 15.07 -16.43 7.09
N ILE A 9 14.15 -17.37 7.18
CA ILE A 9 13.09 -17.56 6.19
C ILE A 9 12.19 -16.32 6.17
N GLN A 10 11.73 -15.84 7.33
CA GLN A 10 10.87 -14.65 7.44
C GLN A 10 11.54 -13.42 6.85
N THR A 11 12.80 -13.16 7.17
CA THR A 11 13.52 -11.99 6.65
C THR A 11 13.74 -12.07 5.15
N THR A 12 14.02 -13.24 4.61
CA THR A 12 14.22 -13.45 3.16
C THR A 12 12.93 -13.19 2.37
N TYR A 13 11.79 -13.69 2.85
CA TYR A 13 10.49 -13.40 2.24
C TYR A 13 10.14 -11.93 2.35
N PHE A 14 10.40 -11.33 3.49
CA PHE A 14 10.10 -9.91 3.71
C PHE A 14 10.92 -9.00 2.80
N GLU A 15 12.18 -9.30 2.57
CA GLU A 15 13.03 -8.55 1.63
C GLU A 15 12.47 -8.60 0.19
N ARG A 16 11.98 -9.74 -0.28
CA ARG A 16 11.31 -9.85 -1.58
C ARG A 16 10.03 -9.02 -1.66
N ILE A 17 9.25 -9.00 -0.58
CA ILE A 17 8.05 -8.15 -0.49
C ILE A 17 8.45 -6.67 -0.60
N LEU A 18 9.50 -6.25 0.11
CA LEU A 18 10.00 -4.87 0.07
C LEU A 18 10.49 -4.47 -1.32
N GLU A 19 11.23 -5.34 -2.00
CA GLU A 19 11.67 -5.08 -3.39
C GLU A 19 10.47 -4.79 -4.31
N ARG A 20 9.40 -5.60 -4.23
CA ARG A 20 8.17 -5.40 -5.01
C ARG A 20 7.41 -4.16 -4.57
N ALA A 21 7.32 -3.93 -3.27
CA ALA A 21 6.67 -2.75 -2.72
C ALA A 21 7.36 -1.46 -3.18
N ASN A 22 8.69 -1.42 -3.18
CA ASN A 22 9.46 -0.25 -3.56
C ASN A 22 9.27 0.15 -5.03
N ILE A 23 9.07 -0.80 -5.93
CA ILE A 23 8.72 -0.49 -7.34
C ILE A 23 7.45 0.37 -7.41
N ARG A 24 6.47 0.07 -6.57
CA ARG A 24 5.19 0.80 -6.52
C ARG A 24 5.28 2.08 -5.70
N LEU A 25 5.96 2.02 -4.56
CA LEU A 25 6.17 3.19 -3.70
C LEU A 25 6.92 4.28 -4.45
N SER A 26 7.98 3.92 -5.18
CA SER A 26 8.73 4.85 -6.01
C SER A 26 7.84 5.54 -7.05
N LYS A 27 6.92 4.81 -7.71
CA LYS A 27 5.96 5.41 -8.65
C LYS A 27 5.00 6.38 -7.96
N MET A 28 4.44 5.99 -6.82
CA MET A 28 3.46 6.77 -6.08
C MET A 28 4.08 8.00 -5.40
N SER A 29 5.31 7.88 -4.91
CA SER A 29 6.05 8.98 -4.26
C SER A 29 6.86 9.84 -5.23
N GLY A 30 6.86 9.52 -6.53
CA GLY A 30 7.71 10.23 -7.51
C GLY A 30 9.21 9.97 -7.30
N GLY A 31 9.58 8.81 -6.80
CA GLY A 31 10.97 8.43 -6.52
C GLY A 31 11.51 8.92 -5.19
N GLN A 32 10.66 9.52 -4.34
CA GLN A 32 11.12 10.11 -3.08
C GLN A 32 11.42 9.04 -2.03
N TYR A 33 10.60 7.99 -1.92
CA TYR A 33 10.65 7.07 -0.80
C TYR A 33 10.93 5.63 -1.21
N ASP A 34 11.78 4.96 -0.42
CA ASP A 34 11.93 3.51 -0.39
C ASP A 34 11.80 2.96 1.03
N LEU A 35 11.19 1.79 1.16
CA LEU A 35 11.13 1.04 2.41
C LEU A 35 12.38 0.16 2.54
N LYS A 36 12.93 0.12 3.73
CA LYS A 36 14.09 -0.67 4.06
C LYS A 36 13.87 -1.44 5.37
N ARG A 37 14.27 -2.70 5.41
CA ARG A 37 14.26 -3.45 6.64
C ARG A 37 15.39 -2.94 7.55
N ARG A 38 15.06 -2.67 8.81
CA ARG A 38 16.07 -2.34 9.81
C ARG A 38 16.91 -3.55 10.13
N THR A 39 18.21 -3.44 9.93
CA THR A 39 19.18 -4.53 10.21
C THR A 39 19.86 -4.40 11.55
N GLU A 40 19.85 -3.21 12.15
CA GLU A 40 20.44 -2.96 13.46
C GLU A 40 19.57 -3.52 14.58
N ALA A 41 20.18 -4.31 15.46
CA ALA A 41 19.49 -4.85 16.62
C ALA A 41 19.17 -3.71 17.59
N ASN A 42 17.89 -3.50 17.88
CA ASN A 42 17.50 -2.72 19.04
C ASN A 42 17.98 -3.44 20.30
N ASN A 43 18.29 -2.69 21.37
CA ASN A 43 18.68 -3.21 22.69
C ASN A 43 17.71 -4.24 23.30
N GLN A 44 16.57 -4.50 22.67
CA GLN A 44 15.56 -5.48 23.06
C GLN A 44 15.65 -6.82 22.32
N GLY A 45 16.67 -7.03 21.49
CA GLY A 45 16.94 -8.33 20.85
C GLY A 45 15.93 -8.79 19.80
N LYS A 46 14.97 -7.96 19.40
CA LYS A 46 14.01 -8.26 18.34
C LYS A 46 14.50 -7.66 17.03
N THR A 47 15.19 -8.46 16.25
CA THR A 47 15.58 -8.13 14.88
C THR A 47 14.66 -8.87 13.93
N GLY A 48 14.07 -8.19 12.98
CA GLY A 48 13.46 -8.99 11.93
C GLY A 48 12.56 -8.23 10.95
N LEU A 49 11.51 -7.62 11.41
CA LEU A 49 10.46 -7.06 10.54
C LEU A 49 10.24 -5.55 10.75
N GLU A 50 11.14 -4.89 11.47
CA GLU A 50 11.06 -3.44 11.63
C GLU A 50 11.47 -2.73 10.34
N LEU A 51 10.76 -1.66 10.03
CA LEU A 51 10.93 -0.89 8.81
C LEU A 51 11.43 0.52 9.08
N ASP A 52 12.31 0.95 8.21
CA ASP A 52 12.70 2.33 8.03
C ASP A 52 12.30 2.80 6.63
N ILE A 53 12.15 4.11 6.50
CA ILE A 53 11.92 4.79 5.23
C ILE A 53 13.18 5.55 4.85
N VAL A 54 13.61 5.38 3.61
CA VAL A 54 14.69 6.16 2.99
C VAL A 54 14.04 7.28 2.20
N ASP A 55 14.35 8.53 2.55
CA ASP A 55 13.92 9.73 1.82
C ASP A 55 15.08 10.21 0.93
N HIS A 56 14.95 9.99 -0.36
CA HIS A 56 15.99 10.31 -1.35
C HIS A 56 16.13 11.83 -1.59
N ILE A 57 15.06 12.61 -1.35
CA ILE A 57 15.10 14.07 -1.51
C ILE A 57 15.89 14.70 -0.35
N ASN A 58 15.57 14.27 0.87
CA ASN A 58 16.21 14.81 2.07
C ASN A 58 17.47 14.04 2.47
N THR A 59 17.80 12.97 1.78
CA THR A 59 18.95 12.08 2.07
C THR A 59 18.95 11.61 3.54
N THR A 60 17.78 11.20 4.03
CA THR A 60 17.58 10.75 5.42
C THR A 60 16.99 9.36 5.48
N GLU A 61 17.37 8.61 6.52
CA GLU A 61 16.77 7.34 6.88
C GLU A 61 16.13 7.47 8.26
N ARG A 62 14.85 7.12 8.38
CA ARG A 62 14.08 7.27 9.61
C ARG A 62 13.04 6.16 9.78
N SER A 63 12.58 5.94 11.01
CA SER A 63 11.53 4.94 11.25
C SER A 63 10.24 5.27 10.50
N VAL A 64 9.57 4.24 9.95
CA VAL A 64 8.24 4.38 9.32
C VAL A 64 7.19 4.97 10.27
N ASN A 65 7.40 4.88 11.59
CA ASN A 65 6.51 5.48 12.59
C ASN A 65 6.51 7.02 12.56
N THR A 66 7.44 7.64 11.84
CA THR A 66 7.55 9.10 11.67
C THR A 66 6.88 9.61 10.41
N LEU A 67 6.28 8.73 9.61
CA LEU A 67 5.57 9.08 8.39
C LEU A 67 4.30 9.90 8.70
N SER A 68 4.02 10.87 7.85
CA SER A 68 2.71 11.53 7.82
C SER A 68 1.60 10.55 7.41
N GLY A 69 0.34 10.93 7.62
CA GLY A 69 -0.80 10.07 7.24
C GLY A 69 -0.78 9.67 5.75
N GLY A 70 -0.47 10.61 4.87
CA GLY A 70 -0.37 10.36 3.43
C GLY A 70 0.80 9.45 3.07
N GLU A 71 2.00 9.73 3.59
CA GLU A 71 3.18 8.89 3.38
C GLU A 71 2.96 7.47 3.92
N ALA A 72 2.37 7.33 5.12
CA ALA A 72 2.05 6.05 5.71
C ALA A 72 1.04 5.26 4.88
N PHE A 73 0.04 5.93 4.30
CA PHE A 73 -0.92 5.29 3.40
C PHE A 73 -0.23 4.76 2.13
N LEU A 74 0.60 5.57 1.47
CA LEU A 74 1.34 5.14 0.28
C LEU A 74 2.28 3.96 0.57
N ALA A 75 2.99 4.00 1.69
CA ALA A 75 3.87 2.91 2.13
C ALA A 75 3.07 1.63 2.42
N SER A 76 1.94 1.73 3.12
CA SER A 76 1.06 0.59 3.42
C SER A 76 0.45 -0.01 2.17
N LEU A 77 -0.02 0.83 1.24
CA LEU A 77 -0.56 0.38 -0.04
C LEU A 77 0.53 -0.35 -0.85
N ALA A 78 1.73 0.21 -0.93
CA ALA A 78 2.86 -0.40 -1.61
C ALA A 78 3.22 -1.78 -1.02
N LEU A 79 3.25 -1.89 0.32
CA LEU A 79 3.49 -3.16 1.02
C LEU A 79 2.41 -4.20 0.74
N ALA A 80 1.14 -3.81 0.79
CA ALA A 80 0.03 -4.72 0.50
C ALA A 80 0.10 -5.27 -0.93
N LEU A 81 0.42 -4.40 -1.90
CA LEU A 81 0.60 -4.79 -3.29
C LEU A 81 1.85 -5.66 -3.47
N GLY A 82 2.97 -5.33 -2.82
CA GLY A 82 4.20 -6.13 -2.85
C GLY A 82 4.00 -7.52 -2.27
N LEU A 83 3.27 -7.62 -1.15
CA LEU A 83 2.88 -8.90 -0.55
C LEU A 83 2.00 -9.72 -1.50
N SER A 84 0.98 -9.07 -2.10
CA SER A 84 0.11 -9.73 -3.08
C SER A 84 0.90 -10.32 -4.24
N ASP A 85 1.84 -9.57 -4.79
CA ASP A 85 2.68 -10.03 -5.89
C ASP A 85 3.62 -11.18 -5.47
N GLU A 86 4.21 -11.12 -4.27
CA GLU A 86 5.08 -12.18 -3.76
C GLU A 86 4.29 -13.47 -3.51
N VAL A 87 3.10 -13.41 -2.92
CA VAL A 87 2.22 -14.56 -2.72
C VAL A 87 1.88 -15.19 -4.07
N GLN A 88 1.48 -14.40 -5.06
CA GLN A 88 1.14 -14.89 -6.39
C GLN A 88 2.32 -15.61 -7.05
N MET A 89 3.53 -15.06 -6.95
CA MET A 89 4.71 -15.65 -7.57
C MET A 89 5.24 -16.89 -6.84
N SER A 90 5.17 -16.90 -5.52
CA SER A 90 5.70 -18.01 -4.71
C SER A 90 4.76 -19.21 -4.63
N THR A 91 3.45 -18.98 -4.71
CA THR A 91 2.43 -20.03 -4.53
C THR A 91 1.66 -20.37 -5.78
N GLY A 92 1.70 -19.52 -6.81
CA GLY A 92 0.85 -19.65 -8.02
C GLY A 92 -0.62 -19.27 -7.77
N ILE A 93 -0.97 -18.82 -6.57
CA ILE A 93 -2.34 -18.37 -6.26
C ILE A 93 -2.56 -16.98 -6.86
N HIS A 94 -3.56 -16.87 -7.74
CA HIS A 94 -3.94 -15.57 -8.30
C HIS A 94 -4.84 -14.80 -7.33
N LEU A 95 -4.44 -13.57 -7.02
CA LEU A 95 -5.24 -12.62 -6.25
C LEU A 95 -5.90 -11.65 -7.22
N ASP A 96 -7.09 -12.04 -7.70
CA ASP A 96 -7.77 -11.33 -8.77
C ASP A 96 -8.58 -10.11 -8.28
N THR A 97 -8.74 -9.97 -6.98
CA THR A 97 -9.53 -8.89 -6.38
C THR A 97 -8.77 -8.22 -5.24
N LEU A 98 -8.79 -6.89 -5.25
CA LEU A 98 -8.23 -6.05 -4.19
C LEU A 98 -9.27 -5.01 -3.77
N PHE A 99 -9.50 -4.88 -2.46
CA PHE A 99 -10.28 -3.78 -1.91
C PHE A 99 -9.38 -2.87 -1.07
N VAL A 100 -9.45 -1.58 -1.35
CA VAL A 100 -8.77 -0.54 -0.57
C VAL A 100 -9.84 0.28 0.14
N ASP A 101 -9.83 0.19 1.47
CA ASP A 101 -10.80 0.86 2.33
C ASP A 101 -10.18 2.10 2.96
N GLU A 102 -10.70 3.28 2.58
CA GLU A 102 -10.28 4.60 3.05
C GLU A 102 -8.78 4.91 2.82
N GLY A 103 -8.24 5.93 3.48
CA GLY A 103 -6.83 6.34 3.45
C GLY A 103 -6.50 7.42 2.41
N PHE A 104 -7.25 7.53 1.35
CA PHE A 104 -7.00 8.51 0.27
C PHE A 104 -7.20 9.96 0.70
N GLY A 105 -8.01 10.21 1.73
CA GLY A 105 -8.28 11.56 2.23
C GLY A 105 -7.09 12.26 2.88
N SER A 106 -6.02 11.54 3.16
CA SER A 106 -4.76 12.07 3.71
C SER A 106 -3.75 12.49 2.63
N LEU A 107 -4.07 12.25 1.35
CA LEU A 107 -3.21 12.56 0.21
C LEU A 107 -3.53 13.97 -0.34
N ASP A 108 -2.49 14.66 -0.81
CA ASP A 108 -2.64 15.78 -1.73
C ASP A 108 -3.07 15.30 -3.14
N SER A 109 -3.56 16.21 -3.98
CA SER A 109 -4.09 15.85 -5.31
C SER A 109 -3.04 15.19 -6.23
N GLU A 110 -1.77 15.53 -6.11
CA GLU A 110 -0.71 14.92 -6.92
C GLU A 110 -0.48 13.46 -6.49
N SER A 111 -0.30 13.24 -5.19
CA SER A 111 -0.12 11.90 -4.61
C SER A 111 -1.35 11.02 -4.82
N LEU A 112 -2.57 11.61 -4.71
CA LEU A 112 -3.82 10.93 -5.02
C LEU A 112 -3.86 10.46 -6.48
N GLY A 113 -3.48 11.33 -7.42
CA GLY A 113 -3.41 11.00 -8.84
C GLY A 113 -2.43 9.85 -9.13
N LYS A 114 -1.26 9.84 -8.51
CA LYS A 114 -0.26 8.78 -8.65
C LYS A 114 -0.72 7.46 -8.03
N ALA A 115 -1.33 7.50 -6.85
CA ALA A 115 -1.90 6.31 -6.20
C ALA A 115 -3.04 5.72 -7.05
N TYR A 116 -3.96 6.55 -7.54
CA TYR A 116 -5.03 6.13 -8.44
C TYR A 116 -4.47 5.48 -9.72
N SER A 117 -3.50 6.10 -10.39
CA SER A 117 -2.90 5.55 -11.61
C SER A 117 -2.21 4.21 -11.36
N THR A 118 -1.59 4.03 -10.19
CA THR A 118 -0.98 2.76 -9.80
C THR A 118 -2.03 1.67 -9.61
N LEU A 119 -3.16 1.98 -8.97
CA LEU A 119 -4.28 1.03 -8.80
C LEU A 119 -4.99 0.74 -10.13
N ALA A 120 -5.22 1.75 -10.97
CA ALA A 120 -5.81 1.59 -12.29
C ALA A 120 -4.97 0.66 -13.19
N GLY A 121 -3.64 0.76 -13.13
CA GLY A 121 -2.74 -0.15 -13.85
C GLY A 121 -2.86 -1.62 -13.44
N LEU A 122 -3.41 -1.92 -12.26
CA LEU A 122 -3.68 -3.31 -11.86
C LEU A 122 -4.86 -3.92 -12.61
N THR A 123 -5.83 -3.09 -13.00
CA THR A 123 -7.02 -3.56 -13.75
C THR A 123 -6.66 -3.97 -15.18
N GLU A 124 -5.62 -3.39 -15.77
CA GLU A 124 -5.10 -3.81 -17.07
C GLU A 124 -4.54 -5.24 -17.04
N GLY A 125 -4.10 -5.70 -15.86
CA GLY A 125 -3.66 -7.07 -15.58
C GLY A 125 -4.78 -8.05 -15.18
N ASN A 126 -6.05 -7.75 -15.48
CA ASN A 126 -7.24 -8.53 -15.11
C ASN A 126 -7.54 -8.62 -13.61
N ARG A 127 -7.05 -7.69 -12.79
CA ARG A 127 -7.43 -7.59 -11.38
C ARG A 127 -8.63 -6.66 -11.21
N LEU A 128 -9.59 -7.06 -10.40
CA LEU A 128 -10.67 -6.19 -9.95
C LEU A 128 -10.17 -5.35 -8.77
N VAL A 129 -10.20 -4.04 -8.89
CA VAL A 129 -9.86 -3.12 -7.81
C VAL A 129 -11.10 -2.38 -7.36
N GLY A 130 -11.50 -2.59 -6.10
CA GLY A 130 -12.56 -1.84 -5.44
C GLY A 130 -11.97 -0.80 -4.49
N ILE A 131 -12.48 0.42 -4.55
CA ILE A 131 -12.07 1.50 -3.64
C ILE A 131 -13.30 1.93 -2.83
N ILE A 132 -13.17 1.91 -1.51
CA ILE A 132 -14.16 2.47 -0.60
C ILE A 132 -13.61 3.81 -0.13
N SER A 133 -14.29 4.91 -0.49
CA SER A 133 -13.80 6.25 -0.15
C SER A 133 -14.92 7.29 -0.19
N HIS A 134 -14.73 8.34 0.59
CA HIS A 134 -15.58 9.55 0.56
C HIS A 134 -14.92 10.70 -0.20
N VAL A 135 -13.75 10.51 -0.80
CA VAL A 135 -13.00 11.54 -1.53
C VAL A 135 -13.68 11.86 -2.87
N SER A 136 -14.12 13.12 -3.04
CA SER A 136 -14.86 13.56 -4.22
C SER A 136 -14.07 13.42 -5.52
N GLU A 137 -12.76 13.67 -5.48
CA GLU A 137 -11.88 13.56 -6.65
C GLU A 137 -11.81 12.13 -7.20
N LEU A 138 -11.83 11.10 -6.34
CA LEU A 138 -11.91 9.70 -6.77
C LEU A 138 -13.27 9.38 -7.39
N LYS A 139 -14.34 9.94 -6.83
CA LYS A 139 -15.68 9.76 -7.35
C LYS A 139 -15.85 10.33 -8.77
N GLU A 140 -15.13 11.39 -9.10
CA GLU A 140 -15.15 11.98 -10.45
C GLU A 140 -14.31 11.18 -11.47
N ARG A 141 -13.30 10.44 -11.00
CA ARG A 141 -12.38 9.66 -11.84
C ARG A 141 -12.82 8.23 -12.11
N ILE A 142 -13.75 7.70 -11.32
CA ILE A 142 -14.18 6.31 -11.39
C ILE A 142 -15.61 6.26 -11.94
N ASP A 143 -15.77 5.65 -13.13
CA ASP A 143 -17.07 5.59 -13.81
C ASP A 143 -18.06 4.64 -13.13
N LYS A 144 -17.57 3.44 -12.74
CA LYS A 144 -18.40 2.40 -12.12
C LYS A 144 -18.43 2.55 -10.61
N GLN A 145 -19.59 2.86 -10.06
CA GLN A 145 -19.74 3.19 -8.65
C GLN A 145 -20.92 2.47 -8.00
N ILE A 146 -20.76 2.14 -6.72
CA ILE A 146 -21.86 1.81 -5.82
C ILE A 146 -22.00 2.98 -4.86
N VAL A 147 -23.04 3.78 -5.03
CA VAL A 147 -23.30 4.96 -4.19
C VAL A 147 -24.19 4.57 -3.03
N VAL A 148 -23.68 4.71 -1.81
CA VAL A 148 -24.44 4.44 -0.59
C VAL A 148 -24.90 5.75 0.04
N THR A 149 -26.21 5.92 0.18
CA THR A 149 -26.85 7.11 0.75
C THR A 149 -27.61 6.75 2.03
N LYS A 150 -27.43 7.54 3.08
CA LYS A 150 -28.16 7.37 4.33
C LYS A 150 -29.55 8.01 4.23
N ASN A 151 -30.60 7.26 4.53
CA ASN A 151 -31.95 7.77 4.54
C ASN A 151 -32.26 8.58 5.82
N ARG A 152 -33.09 9.62 5.70
CA ARG A 152 -33.51 10.44 6.85
C ARG A 152 -34.36 9.66 7.86
N SER A 153 -35.07 8.64 7.40
CA SER A 153 -35.94 7.75 8.21
C SER A 153 -35.23 6.56 8.86
N GLY A 154 -33.90 6.45 8.72
CA GLY A 154 -33.11 5.32 9.16
C GLY A 154 -32.81 4.34 8.01
N GLY A 155 -31.68 3.64 8.10
CA GLY A 155 -31.19 2.75 7.04
C GLY A 155 -30.37 3.46 5.96
N SER A 156 -29.89 2.69 4.98
CA SER A 156 -29.10 3.17 3.84
C SER A 156 -29.65 2.56 2.54
N GLN A 157 -29.49 3.28 1.45
CA GLN A 157 -29.83 2.83 0.10
C GLN A 157 -28.55 2.78 -0.74
N ALA A 158 -28.40 1.70 -1.51
CA ALA A 158 -27.31 1.54 -2.46
C ALA A 158 -27.83 1.65 -3.89
N GLU A 159 -27.13 2.43 -4.72
CA GLU A 159 -27.41 2.61 -6.14
C GLU A 159 -26.15 2.26 -6.94
N VAL A 160 -26.31 1.44 -7.99
CA VAL A 160 -25.21 1.10 -8.91
C VAL A 160 -25.25 2.07 -10.08
N LYS A 161 -24.09 2.73 -10.31
CA LYS A 161 -23.84 3.54 -11.50
C LYS A 161 -22.84 2.82 -12.40
N VAL A 162 -23.16 2.74 -13.69
CA VAL A 162 -22.35 2.02 -14.70
C VAL A 162 -22.05 2.97 -15.84
#